data_c4df7e86366b7b639bd0c9002028c588
#
_entry.id   c4df7e86366b7b639bd0c9002028c588
#
_cell.length_a   1.000
_cell.length_b   1.000
_cell.length_c   1.000
_cell.angle_alpha   90.00
_cell.angle_beta   90.00
_cell.angle_gamma   90.00
#
_symmetry.space_group_name_H-M   'P 1'
#
loop_
_entity.id
_entity.type
_entity.pdbx_description
1 polymer ?
#
loop_
_entity_poly.entity_id
_entity_poly.type
_entity_poly.pdbx_seq_one_letter_code
_entity_poly.pdbx_strand_id
1 'polypeptide(L)'
;DIGSNAVRLLIKCVNEENAPELMSKVQLIRIPLRLGEDAFTVGVISTEKEKKLIRLMKAYKQLMKIYDVVDYRACATSAMRDARNGKDIVQQIVKKTGIRVEIINGQEEAHIVYDNHIEQLFASGQNYLYVDVGGGSTEINLISNGELKNSRSYNIGTVRMLSGMVKEEEKEALRTDLIGLATEYTPISIIGSGGNINKLFRLADKK
;
A
#
# COMPACT_ATOMS: atom_id res chain seq x y z
N ASP A 1 -8.19 -1.36 0.25
CA ASP A 1 -6.91 -1.33 0.96
C ASP A 1 -7.12 -0.79 2.39
N ILE A 2 -6.73 -1.57 3.40
CA ILE A 2 -6.77 -1.19 4.82
C ILE A 2 -5.34 -0.92 5.28
N GLY A 3 -4.86 0.29 5.00
CA GLY A 3 -3.49 0.70 5.32
C GLY A 3 -3.33 1.28 6.73
N SER A 4 -2.08 1.45 7.17
CA SER A 4 -1.73 1.95 8.51
C SER A 4 -2.18 3.39 8.77
N ASN A 5 -2.17 4.25 7.76
CA ASN A 5 -2.61 5.65 7.87
C ASN A 5 -4.07 5.84 7.44
N ALA A 6 -4.46 5.24 6.34
CA ALA A 6 -5.80 5.42 5.77
C ALA A 6 -6.33 4.12 5.17
N VAL A 7 -7.65 4.01 5.18
CA VAL A 7 -8.39 2.97 4.46
C VAL A 7 -8.87 3.56 3.14
N ARG A 8 -8.70 2.83 2.04
CA ARG A 8 -9.05 3.27 0.69
C ARG A 8 -10.03 2.30 0.04
N LEU A 9 -10.99 2.85 -0.69
CA LEU A 9 -11.82 2.14 -1.65
C LEU A 9 -11.51 2.70 -3.03
N LEU A 10 -11.01 1.88 -3.93
CA LEU A 10 -10.84 2.21 -5.34
C LEU A 10 -11.85 1.39 -6.14
N ILE A 11 -12.68 2.07 -6.92
CA ILE A 11 -13.61 1.44 -7.87
C ILE A 11 -13.08 1.73 -9.27
N LYS A 12 -12.91 0.68 -10.05
CA LYS A 12 -12.52 0.74 -11.46
C LYS A 12 -13.62 0.13 -12.32
N CYS A 13 -13.78 0.64 -13.53
CA CYS A 13 -14.58 0.03 -14.57
C CYS A 13 -13.64 -0.81 -15.45
N VAL A 14 -14.05 -2.03 -15.78
CA VAL A 14 -13.39 -2.83 -16.81
C VAL A 14 -13.85 -2.31 -18.15
N ASN A 15 -12.92 -1.89 -18.99
CA ASN A 15 -13.20 -1.33 -20.30
C ASN A 15 -13.34 -2.47 -21.35
N GLU A 16 -13.83 -2.12 -22.52
CA GLU A 16 -13.89 -3.06 -23.65
C GLU A 16 -12.46 -3.51 -24.05
N GLU A 17 -12.34 -4.71 -24.63
CA GLU A 17 -11.05 -5.35 -24.99
C GLU A 17 -10.14 -4.48 -25.87
N ASN A 18 -10.69 -3.56 -26.66
CA ASN A 18 -9.93 -2.67 -27.55
C ASN A 18 -9.66 -1.28 -26.98
N ALA A 19 -10.00 -1.02 -25.70
CA ALA A 19 -9.74 0.27 -25.08
C ALA A 19 -8.22 0.44 -24.81
N PRO A 20 -7.68 1.67 -24.87
CA PRO A 20 -6.26 1.93 -24.57
C PRO A 20 -5.84 1.51 -23.16
N GLU A 21 -6.77 1.50 -22.23
CA GLU A 21 -6.58 1.05 -20.85
C GLU A 21 -7.59 -0.05 -20.52
N LEU A 22 -7.12 -1.19 -20.02
CA LEU A 22 -7.97 -2.31 -19.60
C LEU A 22 -8.95 -1.90 -18.48
N MET A 23 -8.55 -0.99 -17.60
CA MET A 23 -9.38 -0.51 -16.48
C MET A 23 -9.26 1.00 -16.31
N SER A 24 -10.39 1.68 -16.20
CA SER A 24 -10.46 3.10 -15.87
C SER A 24 -10.93 3.34 -14.43
N LYS A 25 -10.38 4.38 -13.78
CA LYS A 25 -10.77 4.75 -12.43
C LYS A 25 -12.13 5.45 -12.42
N VAL A 26 -13.09 4.90 -11.68
CA VAL A 26 -14.41 5.50 -11.45
C VAL A 26 -14.41 6.34 -10.17
N GLN A 27 -13.95 5.77 -9.06
CA GLN A 27 -14.00 6.45 -7.76
C GLN A 27 -12.83 6.04 -6.86
N LEU A 28 -12.31 6.98 -6.11
CA LEU A 28 -11.33 6.75 -5.04
C LEU A 28 -11.76 7.47 -3.77
N ILE A 29 -12.01 6.72 -2.71
CA ILE A 29 -12.37 7.23 -1.39
C ILE A 29 -11.27 6.87 -0.41
N ARG A 30 -10.76 7.87 0.33
CA ARG A 30 -9.70 7.71 1.31
C ARG A 30 -10.14 8.27 2.66
N ILE A 31 -10.16 7.43 3.70
CA ILE A 31 -10.53 7.81 5.07
C ILE A 31 -9.35 7.56 6.01
N PRO A 32 -8.79 8.59 6.68
CA PRO A 32 -7.65 8.46 7.57
C PRO A 32 -8.09 7.93 8.95
N LEU A 33 -8.05 6.61 9.14
CA LEU A 33 -8.32 5.98 10.45
C LEU A 33 -7.08 5.88 11.34
N ARG A 34 -5.87 5.99 10.75
CA ARG A 34 -4.58 5.94 11.45
C ARG A 34 -4.42 4.73 12.36
N LEU A 35 -4.75 3.55 11.85
CA LEU A 35 -4.65 2.28 12.59
C LEU A 35 -3.24 2.02 13.09
N GLY A 36 -2.23 2.47 12.33
CA GLY A 36 -0.82 2.31 12.68
C GLY A 36 -0.40 3.05 13.95
N GLU A 37 -1.07 4.13 14.33
CA GLU A 37 -0.78 4.80 15.60
C GLU A 37 -0.94 3.83 16.78
N ASP A 38 -2.02 3.07 16.81
CA ASP A 38 -2.28 2.10 17.87
C ASP A 38 -1.41 0.83 17.69
N ALA A 39 -1.39 0.30 16.47
CA ALA A 39 -0.70 -0.96 16.16
C ALA A 39 0.80 -0.89 16.45
N PHE A 40 1.46 0.24 16.12
CA PHE A 40 2.91 0.36 16.29
C PHE A 40 3.33 0.83 17.67
N THR A 41 2.48 1.54 18.43
CA THR A 41 2.83 2.00 19.79
C THR A 41 2.39 1.01 20.87
N VAL A 42 1.13 0.58 20.82
CA VAL A 42 0.52 -0.29 21.84
C VAL A 42 0.50 -1.77 21.43
N GLY A 43 0.60 -2.03 20.13
CA GLY A 43 0.51 -3.39 19.55
C GLY A 43 -0.91 -3.94 19.49
N VAL A 44 -1.93 -3.09 19.71
CA VAL A 44 -3.36 -3.47 19.69
C VAL A 44 -4.15 -2.30 19.14
N ILE A 45 -4.97 -2.53 18.12
CA ILE A 45 -5.91 -1.53 17.60
C ILE A 45 -7.02 -1.33 18.63
N SER A 46 -7.27 -0.07 19.02
CA SER A 46 -8.28 0.27 20.03
C SER A 46 -9.70 -0.09 19.58
N THR A 47 -10.55 -0.40 20.53
CA THR A 47 -11.97 -0.69 20.29
C THR A 47 -12.69 0.46 19.55
N GLU A 48 -12.26 1.70 19.80
CA GLU A 48 -12.82 2.86 19.09
C GLU A 48 -12.49 2.82 17.59
N LYS A 49 -11.21 2.59 17.24
CA LYS A 49 -10.79 2.46 15.84
C LYS A 49 -11.36 1.22 15.16
N GLU A 50 -11.46 0.10 15.87
CA GLU A 50 -12.16 -1.09 15.38
C GLU A 50 -13.62 -0.78 15.01
N LYS A 51 -14.38 -0.12 15.90
CA LYS A 51 -15.77 0.28 15.63
C LYS A 51 -15.86 1.22 14.42
N LYS A 52 -14.94 2.18 14.30
CA LYS A 52 -14.87 3.09 13.14
C LYS A 52 -14.58 2.33 11.85
N LEU A 53 -13.63 1.39 11.87
CA LEU A 53 -13.29 0.55 10.72
C LEU A 53 -14.50 -0.29 10.26
N ILE A 54 -15.20 -0.94 11.19
CA ILE A 54 -16.39 -1.74 10.86
C ILE A 54 -17.50 -0.86 10.24
N ARG A 55 -17.71 0.35 10.78
CA ARG A 55 -18.68 1.31 10.20
C ARG A 55 -18.27 1.72 8.79
N LEU A 56 -16.97 1.98 8.58
CA LEU A 56 -16.44 2.32 7.27
C LEU A 56 -16.60 1.19 6.26
N MET A 57 -16.34 -0.06 6.66
CA MET A 57 -16.54 -1.21 5.79
C MET A 57 -18.02 -1.42 5.42
N LYS A 58 -18.96 -1.12 6.32
CA LYS A 58 -20.39 -1.08 5.99
C LYS A 58 -20.70 -0.01 4.93
N ALA A 59 -20.14 1.19 5.09
CA ALA A 59 -20.31 2.27 4.12
C ALA A 59 -19.72 1.89 2.74
N TYR A 60 -18.53 1.29 2.71
CA TYR A 60 -17.90 0.81 1.48
C TYR A 60 -18.75 -0.28 0.80
N LYS A 61 -19.36 -1.18 1.57
CA LYS A 61 -20.32 -2.16 1.02
C LYS A 61 -21.49 -1.48 0.31
N GLN A 62 -22.05 -0.40 0.87
CA GLN A 62 -23.14 0.33 0.21
C GLN A 62 -22.65 1.06 -1.05
N LEU A 63 -21.46 1.65 -1.01
CA LEU A 63 -20.86 2.26 -2.20
C LEU A 63 -20.63 1.24 -3.32
N MET A 64 -20.06 0.08 -3.00
CA MET A 64 -19.90 -1.00 -3.99
C MET A 64 -21.23 -1.42 -4.62
N LYS A 65 -22.33 -1.43 -3.85
CA LYS A 65 -23.67 -1.69 -4.41
C LYS A 65 -24.19 -0.56 -5.30
N ILE A 66 -23.95 0.71 -4.92
CA ILE A 66 -24.37 1.88 -5.71
C ILE A 66 -23.67 1.92 -7.08
N TYR A 67 -22.43 1.42 -7.13
CA TYR A 67 -21.63 1.38 -8.36
C TYR A 67 -21.69 0.01 -9.06
N ASP A 68 -22.60 -0.87 -8.67
CA ASP A 68 -22.79 -2.21 -9.26
C ASP A 68 -21.48 -3.00 -9.39
N VAL A 69 -20.65 -2.94 -8.34
CA VAL A 69 -19.36 -3.65 -8.30
C VAL A 69 -19.61 -5.15 -8.33
N VAL A 70 -19.09 -5.81 -9.35
CA VAL A 70 -19.28 -7.24 -9.61
C VAL A 70 -18.30 -8.12 -8.85
N ASP A 71 -17.08 -7.61 -8.60
CA ASP A 71 -16.05 -8.32 -7.85
C ASP A 71 -15.17 -7.33 -7.06
N TYR A 72 -14.51 -7.80 -6.00
CA TYR A 72 -13.63 -6.97 -5.19
C TYR A 72 -12.52 -7.80 -4.54
N ARG A 73 -11.39 -7.15 -4.26
CA ARG A 73 -10.37 -7.64 -3.36
C ARG A 73 -10.14 -6.65 -2.22
N ALA A 74 -10.10 -7.12 -0.98
CA ALA A 74 -9.89 -6.28 0.19
C ALA A 74 -8.67 -6.78 0.98
N CYS A 75 -7.59 -5.99 0.96
CA CYS A 75 -6.34 -6.31 1.63
C CYS A 75 -6.11 -5.40 2.84
N ALA A 76 -5.60 -5.99 3.92
CA ALA A 76 -5.11 -5.28 5.10
C ALA A 76 -3.60 -5.49 5.22
N THR A 77 -2.87 -4.41 5.54
CA THR A 77 -1.41 -4.39 5.47
C THR A 77 -0.76 -4.26 6.85
N SER A 78 0.36 -3.59 6.95
CA SER A 78 1.26 -3.58 8.11
C SER A 78 0.59 -3.32 9.47
N ALA A 79 -0.33 -2.36 9.60
CA ALA A 79 -0.99 -2.12 10.90
C ALA A 79 -1.84 -3.30 11.37
N MET A 80 -2.59 -3.94 10.46
CA MET A 80 -3.42 -5.09 10.78
C MET A 80 -2.57 -6.35 11.00
N ARG A 81 -1.48 -6.47 10.26
CA ARG A 81 -0.51 -7.58 10.37
C ARG A 81 0.21 -7.56 11.73
N ASP A 82 0.61 -6.38 12.20
CA ASP A 82 1.39 -6.22 13.43
C ASP A 82 0.52 -6.17 14.70
N ALA A 83 -0.74 -5.80 14.59
CA ALA A 83 -1.64 -5.74 15.73
C ALA A 83 -2.01 -7.14 16.25
N ARG A 84 -1.85 -7.38 17.55
CA ARG A 84 -2.23 -8.66 18.20
C ARG A 84 -3.69 -9.05 17.98
N ASN A 85 -4.58 -8.07 17.87
CA ASN A 85 -6.01 -8.27 17.60
C ASN A 85 -6.40 -8.12 16.11
N GLY A 86 -5.44 -8.03 15.21
CA GLY A 86 -5.70 -7.80 13.79
C GLY A 86 -6.56 -8.88 13.15
N LYS A 87 -6.27 -10.16 13.43
CA LYS A 87 -7.07 -11.30 12.94
C LYS A 87 -8.50 -11.29 13.46
N ASP A 88 -8.70 -10.95 14.74
CA ASP A 88 -10.03 -10.87 15.35
C ASP A 88 -10.86 -9.75 14.71
N ILE A 89 -10.23 -8.60 14.44
CA ILE A 89 -10.87 -7.47 13.75
C ILE A 89 -11.32 -7.89 12.33
N VAL A 90 -10.48 -8.61 11.60
CA VAL A 90 -10.85 -9.12 10.27
C VAL A 90 -12.06 -10.06 10.36
N GLN A 91 -12.09 -10.98 11.32
CA GLN A 91 -13.25 -11.85 11.56
C GLN A 91 -14.52 -11.05 11.88
N GLN A 92 -14.41 -9.98 12.69
CA GLN A 92 -15.53 -9.11 12.99
C GLN A 92 -16.02 -8.33 11.75
N ILE A 93 -15.12 -7.92 10.86
CA ILE A 93 -15.49 -7.28 9.59
C ILE A 93 -16.31 -8.26 8.75
N VAL A 94 -15.80 -9.49 8.55
CA VAL A 94 -16.52 -10.53 7.79
C VAL A 94 -17.90 -10.78 8.39
N LYS A 95 -17.97 -11.03 9.71
CA LYS A 95 -19.22 -11.30 10.40
C LYS A 95 -20.26 -10.18 10.27
N LYS A 96 -19.83 -8.92 10.38
CA LYS A 96 -20.73 -7.76 10.43
C LYS A 96 -21.03 -7.12 9.06
N THR A 97 -20.22 -7.40 8.05
CA THR A 97 -20.36 -6.77 6.74
C THR A 97 -20.45 -7.76 5.58
N GLY A 98 -19.95 -8.97 5.74
CA GLY A 98 -19.79 -9.95 4.68
C GLY A 98 -18.60 -9.68 3.75
N ILE A 99 -17.83 -8.60 3.97
CA ILE A 99 -16.63 -8.31 3.18
C ILE A 99 -15.49 -9.20 3.67
N ARG A 100 -14.94 -10.01 2.78
CA ARG A 100 -13.76 -10.83 3.05
C ARG A 100 -12.52 -9.93 2.96
N VAL A 101 -11.71 -9.93 4.01
CA VAL A 101 -10.47 -9.16 4.11
C VAL A 101 -9.32 -10.14 4.30
N GLU A 102 -8.27 -9.98 3.52
CA GLU A 102 -7.02 -10.73 3.60
C GLU A 102 -5.96 -9.88 4.31
N ILE A 103 -5.25 -10.44 5.29
CA ILE A 103 -4.04 -9.80 5.83
C ILE A 103 -2.88 -10.30 4.97
N ILE A 104 -2.36 -9.43 4.12
CA ILE A 104 -1.28 -9.75 3.19
C ILE A 104 0.09 -9.49 3.83
N ASN A 105 1.11 -10.24 3.41
CA ASN A 105 2.49 -10.00 3.81
C ASN A 105 3.11 -8.86 2.98
N GLY A 106 4.30 -8.37 3.40
CA GLY A 106 4.95 -7.24 2.73
C GLY A 106 5.39 -7.56 1.30
N GLN A 107 5.76 -8.79 1.01
CA GLN A 107 6.17 -9.21 -0.32
C GLN A 107 4.98 -9.23 -1.29
N GLU A 108 3.84 -9.72 -0.84
CA GLU A 108 2.60 -9.68 -1.62
C GLU A 108 2.12 -8.23 -1.84
N GLU A 109 2.24 -7.38 -0.81
CA GLU A 109 1.96 -5.93 -0.92
C GLU A 109 2.83 -5.29 -2.02
N ALA A 110 4.14 -5.58 -2.04
CA ALA A 110 5.06 -5.08 -3.06
C ALA A 110 4.72 -5.60 -4.47
N HIS A 111 4.31 -6.86 -4.62
CA HIS A 111 3.85 -7.40 -5.91
C HIS A 111 2.57 -6.73 -6.40
N ILE A 112 1.57 -6.50 -5.55
CA ILE A 112 0.34 -5.79 -5.93
C ILE A 112 0.66 -4.37 -6.41
N VAL A 113 1.60 -3.69 -5.78
CA VAL A 113 2.07 -2.37 -6.22
C VAL A 113 2.73 -2.46 -7.60
N TYR A 114 3.57 -3.46 -7.82
CA TYR A 114 4.20 -3.72 -9.11
C TYR A 114 3.15 -3.96 -10.22
N ASP A 115 2.23 -4.90 -10.03
CA ASP A 115 1.21 -5.28 -11.04
C ASP A 115 0.33 -4.10 -11.49
N ASN A 116 0.12 -3.11 -10.62
CA ASN A 116 -0.69 -1.94 -10.95
C ASN A 116 0.03 -0.85 -11.77
N HIS A 117 1.34 -0.91 -11.93
CA HIS A 117 2.14 0.17 -12.53
C HIS A 117 2.96 -0.25 -13.76
N ILE A 118 3.01 -1.55 -14.08
CA ILE A 118 3.92 -2.11 -15.08
C ILE A 118 3.61 -1.70 -16.50
N GLU A 119 2.34 -1.62 -16.88
CA GLU A 119 1.97 -1.51 -18.30
C GLU A 119 2.35 -0.18 -18.97
N GLN A 120 2.66 0.87 -18.20
CA GLN A 120 2.80 2.22 -18.74
C GLN A 120 4.22 2.81 -18.73
N LEU A 121 5.21 2.17 -18.09
CA LEU A 121 6.46 2.87 -17.74
C LEU A 121 7.76 2.28 -18.31
N PHE A 122 7.76 1.15 -19.00
CA PHE A 122 9.03 0.46 -19.25
C PHE A 122 9.50 0.53 -20.70
N ALA A 123 10.32 1.55 -20.99
CA ALA A 123 11.21 1.49 -22.14
C ALA A 123 12.25 0.37 -21.94
N SER A 124 12.43 -0.48 -22.95
CA SER A 124 13.48 -1.50 -22.95
C SER A 124 14.86 -0.84 -22.79
N GLY A 125 15.72 -1.43 -21.98
CA GLY A 125 17.10 -0.97 -21.76
C GLY A 125 17.28 0.02 -20.62
N GLN A 126 16.25 0.28 -19.79
CA GLN A 126 16.37 1.15 -18.61
C GLN A 126 16.08 0.38 -17.31
N ASN A 127 16.70 0.85 -16.22
CA ASN A 127 16.47 0.36 -14.88
C ASN A 127 15.64 1.36 -14.08
N TYR A 128 14.60 0.86 -13.42
CA TYR A 128 13.71 1.66 -12.58
C TYR A 128 13.66 1.09 -11.17
N LEU A 129 13.81 1.95 -10.18
CA LEU A 129 13.54 1.64 -8.78
C LEU A 129 12.22 2.29 -8.37
N TYR A 130 11.19 1.48 -8.25
CA TYR A 130 9.90 1.93 -7.76
C TYR A 130 9.84 1.86 -6.24
N VAL A 131 9.54 3.00 -5.60
CA VAL A 131 9.55 3.17 -4.15
C VAL A 131 8.18 3.66 -3.69
N ASP A 132 7.46 2.86 -2.92
CA ASP A 132 6.22 3.27 -2.25
C ASP A 132 6.42 3.41 -0.74
N VAL A 133 6.30 4.63 -0.23
CA VAL A 133 6.45 4.92 1.19
C VAL A 133 5.08 5.01 1.85
N GLY A 134 4.71 3.93 2.53
CA GLY A 134 3.48 3.83 3.29
C GLY A 134 3.55 4.40 4.71
N GLY A 135 2.51 4.13 5.49
CA GLY A 135 2.49 4.51 6.92
C GLY A 135 3.30 3.57 7.81
N GLY A 136 3.33 2.28 7.49
CA GLY A 136 3.98 1.25 8.30
C GLY A 136 5.13 0.54 7.65
N SER A 137 5.20 0.56 6.33
CA SER A 137 6.24 -0.09 5.52
C SER A 137 6.66 0.77 4.34
N THR A 138 7.73 0.38 3.68
CA THR A 138 8.24 0.90 2.42
C THR A 138 8.51 -0.27 1.49
N GLU A 139 7.86 -0.26 0.33
CA GLU A 139 8.01 -1.26 -0.71
C GLU A 139 8.99 -0.74 -1.76
N ILE A 140 9.95 -1.61 -2.16
CA ILE A 140 10.95 -1.32 -3.19
C ILE A 140 10.89 -2.42 -4.24
N ASN A 141 10.70 -2.02 -5.49
CA ASN A 141 10.69 -2.90 -6.65
C ASN A 141 11.74 -2.41 -7.66
N LEU A 142 12.72 -3.24 -7.97
CA LEU A 142 13.65 -3.00 -9.06
C LEU A 142 13.14 -3.66 -10.34
N ILE A 143 13.03 -2.88 -11.39
CA ILE A 143 12.62 -3.32 -12.71
C ILE A 143 13.75 -3.01 -13.68
N SER A 144 14.20 -4.03 -14.39
CA SER A 144 15.26 -3.93 -15.40
C SER A 144 14.80 -4.63 -16.68
N ASN A 145 14.89 -3.95 -17.80
CA ASN A 145 14.44 -4.45 -19.11
C ASN A 145 12.96 -4.90 -19.13
N GLY A 146 12.10 -4.23 -18.37
CA GLY A 146 10.68 -4.56 -18.25
C GLY A 146 10.36 -5.74 -17.33
N GLU A 147 11.35 -6.33 -16.66
CA GLU A 147 11.17 -7.45 -15.73
C GLU A 147 11.43 -7.04 -14.29
N LEU A 148 10.63 -7.57 -13.38
CA LEU A 148 10.86 -7.41 -11.93
C LEU A 148 12.08 -8.24 -11.51
N LYS A 149 13.17 -7.58 -11.14
CA LYS A 149 14.41 -8.23 -10.70
C LYS A 149 14.52 -8.38 -9.19
N ASN A 150 13.95 -7.42 -8.45
CA ASN A 150 13.96 -7.45 -6.99
C ASN A 150 12.66 -6.82 -6.47
N SER A 151 12.10 -7.39 -5.43
CA SER A 151 10.90 -6.88 -4.73
C SER A 151 11.06 -7.11 -3.24
N ARG A 152 11.06 -6.04 -2.45
CA ARG A 152 11.21 -6.10 -1.00
C ARG A 152 10.32 -5.10 -0.29
N SER A 153 9.86 -5.47 0.91
CA SER A 153 9.16 -4.59 1.85
C SER A 153 9.97 -4.49 3.14
N TYR A 154 10.14 -3.26 3.62
CA TYR A 154 10.83 -2.95 4.88
C TYR A 154 9.83 -2.38 5.87
N ASN A 155 9.97 -2.73 7.15
CA ASN A 155 9.13 -2.18 8.24
C ASN A 155 9.52 -0.73 8.58
N ILE A 156 9.65 0.10 7.55
CA ILE A 156 9.96 1.52 7.59
C ILE A 156 8.80 2.28 6.94
N GLY A 157 8.04 3.01 7.75
CA GLY A 157 6.91 3.80 7.25
C GLY A 157 6.75 5.07 8.08
N THR A 158 6.07 6.06 7.56
CA THR A 158 6.00 7.38 8.20
C THR A 158 5.33 7.38 9.56
N VAL A 159 4.28 6.58 9.76
CA VAL A 159 3.62 6.46 11.08
C VAL A 159 4.53 5.69 12.03
N ARG A 160 5.17 4.61 11.55
CA ARG A 160 6.11 3.82 12.34
C ARG A 160 7.33 4.63 12.78
N MET A 161 7.87 5.48 11.87
CA MET A 161 8.97 6.40 12.19
C MET A 161 8.58 7.43 13.26
N LEU A 162 7.43 8.07 13.11
CA LEU A 162 6.92 9.05 14.06
C LEU A 162 6.67 8.44 15.45
N SER A 163 6.36 7.15 15.51
CA SER A 163 6.18 6.40 16.76
C SER A 163 7.50 5.89 17.37
N GLY A 164 8.66 6.14 16.74
CA GLY A 164 9.96 5.63 17.19
C GLY A 164 10.13 4.11 17.08
N MET A 165 9.31 3.44 16.28
CA MET A 165 9.20 1.97 16.21
C MET A 165 9.90 1.36 15.00
N VAL A 166 10.75 2.11 14.31
CA VAL A 166 11.62 1.59 13.25
C VAL A 166 12.88 1.06 13.90
N LYS A 167 13.15 -0.23 13.69
CA LYS A 167 14.37 -0.88 14.18
C LYS A 167 15.56 -0.47 13.33
N GLU A 168 16.74 -0.40 13.93
CA GLU A 168 17.97 -0.03 13.23
C GLU A 168 18.36 -1.08 12.17
N GLU A 169 18.10 -2.37 12.47
CA GLU A 169 18.34 -3.47 11.54
C GLU A 169 17.58 -3.32 10.23
N GLU A 170 16.35 -2.78 10.27
CA GLU A 170 15.54 -2.51 9.06
C GLU A 170 16.16 -1.40 8.21
N LYS A 171 16.71 -0.36 8.85
CA LYS A 171 17.38 0.74 8.13
C LYS A 171 18.68 0.27 7.48
N GLU A 172 19.47 -0.52 8.20
CA GLU A 172 20.71 -1.09 7.66
C GLU A 172 20.43 -2.09 6.53
N ALA A 173 19.39 -2.92 6.65
CA ALA A 173 18.96 -3.81 5.59
C ALA A 173 18.56 -3.02 4.33
N LEU A 174 17.73 -1.99 4.47
CA LEU A 174 17.34 -1.10 3.37
C LEU A 174 18.58 -0.47 2.71
N ARG A 175 19.50 0.08 3.52
CA ARG A 175 20.72 0.72 3.04
C ARG A 175 21.60 -0.24 2.26
N THR A 176 21.83 -1.44 2.79
CA THR A 176 22.67 -2.47 2.17
C THR A 176 22.08 -2.88 0.82
N ASP A 177 20.78 -3.12 0.77
CA ASP A 177 20.10 -3.51 -0.47
C ASP A 177 20.15 -2.39 -1.52
N LEU A 178 19.91 -1.14 -1.14
CA LEU A 178 20.00 -0.01 -2.07
C LEU A 178 21.41 0.18 -2.64
N ILE A 179 22.45 0.01 -1.84
CA ILE A 179 23.86 0.04 -2.30
C ILE A 179 24.12 -1.09 -3.29
N GLY A 180 23.67 -2.31 -2.98
CA GLY A 180 23.81 -3.47 -3.87
C GLY A 180 23.13 -3.23 -5.22
N LEU A 181 21.87 -2.78 -5.21
CA LEU A 181 21.12 -2.48 -6.42
C LEU A 181 21.77 -1.36 -7.24
N ALA A 182 22.24 -0.30 -6.58
CA ALA A 182 22.92 0.80 -7.27
C ALA A 182 24.24 0.35 -7.90
N THR A 183 24.96 -0.59 -7.29
CA THR A 183 26.22 -1.10 -7.84
C THR A 183 25.97 -1.96 -9.09
N GLU A 184 24.91 -2.78 -9.08
CA GLU A 184 24.63 -3.74 -10.15
C GLU A 184 23.87 -3.11 -11.35
N TYR A 185 22.97 -2.14 -11.10
CA TYR A 185 22.00 -1.67 -12.08
C TYR A 185 22.14 -0.19 -12.46
N THR A 186 23.25 0.48 -12.18
CA THR A 186 23.46 1.89 -12.56
C THR A 186 23.57 2.03 -14.10
N PRO A 187 22.88 3.04 -14.72
CA PRO A 187 22.04 4.06 -14.11
C PRO A 187 20.62 3.57 -13.76
N ILE A 188 20.07 4.10 -12.66
CA ILE A 188 18.70 3.79 -12.19
C ILE A 188 17.85 5.06 -12.13
N SER A 189 16.66 5.01 -12.70
CA SER A 189 15.63 6.04 -12.53
C SER A 189 14.72 5.70 -11.36
N ILE A 190 14.52 6.63 -10.41
CA ILE A 190 13.69 6.40 -9.23
C ILE A 190 12.28 6.92 -9.48
N ILE A 191 11.28 6.06 -9.25
CA ILE A 191 9.86 6.39 -9.32
C ILE A 191 9.30 6.29 -7.90
N GLY A 192 8.91 7.42 -7.33
CA GLY A 192 8.30 7.45 -6.00
C GLY A 192 6.79 7.50 -6.04
N SER A 193 6.12 6.74 -5.17
CA SER A 193 4.68 6.79 -4.97
C SER A 193 4.28 7.03 -3.51
N GLY A 194 2.98 7.26 -3.30
CA GLY A 194 2.43 7.50 -1.98
C GLY A 194 2.27 8.98 -1.61
N GLY A 195 1.62 9.20 -0.47
CA GLY A 195 1.25 10.56 -0.01
C GLY A 195 2.45 11.43 0.37
N ASN A 196 3.56 10.82 0.75
CA ASN A 196 4.77 11.53 1.19
C ASN A 196 5.55 12.10 0.02
N ILE A 197 5.78 11.30 -1.03
CA ILE A 197 6.47 11.77 -2.22
C ILE A 197 5.69 12.89 -2.91
N ASN A 198 4.35 12.76 -2.98
CA ASN A 198 3.48 13.79 -3.50
C ASN A 198 3.55 15.11 -2.69
N LYS A 199 3.78 15.02 -1.38
CA LYS A 199 3.99 16.19 -0.54
C LYS A 199 5.35 16.83 -0.80
N LEU A 200 6.42 16.03 -0.92
CA LEU A 200 7.76 16.52 -1.26
C LEU A 200 7.77 17.22 -2.62
N PHE A 201 7.15 16.62 -3.64
CA PHE A 201 7.00 17.21 -4.95
C PHE A 201 6.33 18.59 -4.89
N ARG A 202 5.18 18.69 -4.20
CA ARG A 202 4.47 19.97 -4.02
C ARG A 202 5.26 21.02 -3.23
N LEU A 203 6.17 20.61 -2.36
CA LEU A 203 7.05 21.51 -1.63
C LEU A 203 8.23 21.99 -2.51
N ALA A 204 8.72 21.13 -3.40
CA ALA A 204 9.77 21.48 -4.34
C ALA A 204 9.29 22.47 -5.43
N ASP A 205 8.05 22.32 -5.89
CA ASP A 205 7.43 23.20 -6.91
C ASP A 205 7.11 24.61 -6.40
N LYS A 206 7.30 24.90 -5.12
CA LYS A 206 7.05 26.21 -4.51
C LYS A 206 8.32 27.09 -4.40
N LYS A 207 9.38 26.69 -5.06
CA LYS A 207 10.59 27.49 -5.22
C LYS A 207 10.55 28.19 -6.62
#